data_c55a1d2c9e7d0d6de841b50a5e0f99d2
#
_entry.id   c55a1d2c9e7d0d6de841b50a5e0f99d2
#
_cell.length_a   1.000
_cell.length_b   1.000
_cell.length_c   1.000
_cell.angle_alpha   90.00
_cell.angle_beta   90.00
_cell.angle_gamma   90.00
#
_symmetry.space_group_name_H-M   'P 1'
#
loop_
_entity.id
_entity.type
_entity.pdbx_description
1 polymer ?
#
loop_
_entity_poly.entity_id
_entity_poly.type
_entity_poly.pdbx_seq_one_letter_code
_entity_poly.pdbx_strand_id
1 'polypeptide(L)'
;MRFMKMITALFTFATATATMAVPSYAASVLSEILSGGVLKVGTTGDWNPMTMKDPANNSYTGYDIDVMTALAKDLGVKVEFVPTDWKTLVSGVTSGKYHMTGSASISPSRAKAAGYSNSYFSLATVPLTLKKNSDKYADWSDLNKASVTVAAT
;
A
#
# COMPACT_ATOMS: atom_id res chain seq x y z
N MET A 1 88.15 -6.89 22.61
CA MET A 1 87.17 -6.21 21.76
C MET A 1 85.90 -7.06 21.74
N ARG A 2 84.86 -6.67 22.45
CA ARG A 2 83.56 -7.41 22.56
C ARG A 2 82.53 -6.60 21.86
N PHE A 3 82.01 -7.12 20.75
CA PHE A 3 80.88 -6.54 20.01
C PHE A 3 79.58 -6.86 20.76
N MET A 4 78.94 -5.79 21.21
CA MET A 4 77.63 -5.87 21.86
C MET A 4 76.57 -5.70 20.76
N LYS A 5 75.83 -6.79 20.47
CA LYS A 5 74.69 -6.78 19.54
C LYS A 5 73.46 -6.23 20.28
N MET A 6 73.05 -5.03 19.92
CA MET A 6 71.74 -4.47 20.33
C MET A 6 70.64 -5.11 19.46
N ILE A 7 69.76 -5.84 20.10
CA ILE A 7 68.53 -6.35 19.49
C ILE A 7 67.43 -5.31 19.74
N THR A 8 67.02 -4.63 18.70
CA THR A 8 65.89 -3.70 18.73
C THR A 8 64.61 -4.52 18.47
N ALA A 9 63.82 -4.78 19.52
CA ALA A 9 62.50 -5.41 19.37
C ALA A 9 61.49 -4.37 18.94
N LEU A 10 60.99 -4.50 17.72
CA LEU A 10 59.89 -3.70 17.19
C LEU A 10 58.55 -4.28 17.69
N PHE A 11 57.92 -3.59 18.62
CA PHE A 11 56.56 -3.93 19.09
C PHE A 11 55.54 -3.29 18.11
N THR A 12 55.01 -4.08 17.20
CA THR A 12 53.86 -3.68 16.37
C THR A 12 52.55 -3.82 17.18
N PHE A 13 52.00 -2.69 17.58
CA PHE A 13 50.69 -2.62 18.21
C PHE A 13 49.63 -2.73 17.10
N ALA A 14 49.03 -3.93 16.95
CA ALA A 14 47.87 -4.12 16.08
C ALA A 14 46.64 -3.61 16.83
N THR A 15 46.19 -2.40 16.48
CA THR A 15 44.87 -1.89 16.92
C THR A 15 43.78 -2.59 16.14
N ALA A 16 43.14 -3.57 16.73
CA ALA A 16 41.93 -4.18 16.22
C ALA A 16 40.74 -3.19 16.41
N THR A 17 40.39 -2.46 15.36
CA THR A 17 39.15 -1.69 15.32
C THR A 17 37.98 -2.68 15.22
N ALA A 18 37.34 -2.99 16.35
CA ALA A 18 36.08 -3.70 16.37
C ALA A 18 35.00 -2.76 15.81
N THR A 19 34.62 -2.93 14.53
CA THR A 19 33.43 -2.33 13.95
C THR A 19 32.23 -2.97 14.63
N MET A 20 31.62 -2.28 15.59
CA MET A 20 30.32 -2.65 16.12
C MET A 20 29.31 -2.49 14.99
N ALA A 21 28.87 -3.62 14.41
CA ALA A 21 27.72 -3.65 13.53
C ALA A 21 26.49 -3.27 14.37
N VAL A 22 26.04 -2.02 14.30
CA VAL A 22 24.73 -1.60 14.80
C VAL A 22 23.70 -2.37 14.01
N PRO A 23 22.78 -3.14 14.66
CA PRO A 23 21.71 -3.78 13.95
C PRO A 23 20.90 -2.69 13.26
N SER A 24 20.92 -2.71 11.91
CA SER A 24 20.06 -1.86 11.11
C SER A 24 18.64 -2.40 11.26
N TYR A 25 17.89 -1.86 12.23
CA TYR A 25 16.45 -2.02 12.23
C TYR A 25 15.92 -1.33 10.99
N ALA A 26 15.49 -2.10 10.00
CA ALA A 26 14.74 -1.54 8.89
C ALA A 26 13.55 -0.76 9.50
N ALA A 27 13.55 0.55 9.30
CA ALA A 27 12.48 1.40 9.81
C ALA A 27 11.15 0.83 9.26
N SER A 28 10.18 0.59 10.13
CA SER A 28 8.86 0.16 9.66
C SER A 28 8.24 1.29 8.83
N VAL A 29 7.39 0.96 7.86
CA VAL A 29 6.68 1.96 7.06
C VAL A 29 5.96 2.98 7.94
N LEU A 30 5.42 2.54 9.10
CA LEU A 30 4.83 3.45 10.07
C LEU A 30 5.85 4.45 10.64
N SER A 31 7.06 3.98 10.98
CA SER A 31 8.12 4.89 11.46
C SER A 31 8.55 5.90 10.39
N GLU A 32 8.56 5.49 9.12
CA GLU A 32 8.82 6.38 7.98
C GLU A 32 7.73 7.45 7.86
N ILE A 33 6.44 7.06 7.93
CA ILE A 33 5.29 7.97 7.89
C ILE A 33 5.39 9.00 9.02
N LEU A 34 5.59 8.54 10.26
CA LEU A 34 5.62 9.40 11.44
C LEU A 34 6.80 10.38 11.43
N SER A 35 8.00 9.91 11.05
CA SER A 35 9.19 10.77 10.97
C SER A 35 9.16 11.71 9.77
N GLY A 36 8.62 11.26 8.64
CA GLY A 36 8.46 12.05 7.42
C GLY A 36 7.29 13.04 7.46
N GLY A 37 6.35 12.87 8.39
CA GLY A 37 5.20 13.74 8.57
C GLY A 37 4.16 13.65 7.45
N VAL A 38 4.22 12.61 6.59
CA VAL A 38 3.32 12.46 5.42
C VAL A 38 2.88 11.01 5.25
N LEU A 39 1.56 10.81 5.15
CA LEU A 39 0.94 9.56 4.72
C LEU A 39 0.64 9.65 3.22
N LYS A 40 1.37 8.90 2.40
CA LYS A 40 1.09 8.78 0.96
C LYS A 40 0.06 7.69 0.71
N VAL A 41 -1.02 8.02 0.02
CA VAL A 41 -2.14 7.11 -0.30
C VAL A 41 -2.35 7.03 -1.80
N GLY A 42 -2.19 5.83 -2.38
CA GLY A 42 -2.52 5.59 -3.79
C GLY A 42 -4.03 5.62 -4.00
N THR A 43 -4.51 6.41 -4.98
CA THR A 43 -5.94 6.52 -5.30
C THR A 43 -6.16 6.57 -6.81
N THR A 44 -7.22 5.88 -7.29
CA THR A 44 -7.55 5.82 -8.72
C THR A 44 -8.40 7.01 -9.18
N GLY A 45 -9.25 7.53 -8.30
CA GLY A 45 -10.10 8.68 -8.59
C GLY A 45 -11.25 8.43 -9.57
N ASP A 46 -11.58 7.17 -9.83
CA ASP A 46 -12.58 6.74 -10.82
C ASP A 46 -13.65 5.78 -10.24
N TRP A 47 -13.76 5.70 -8.91
CA TRP A 47 -14.73 4.80 -8.26
C TRP A 47 -15.68 5.55 -7.32
N ASN A 48 -16.77 6.06 -7.86
CA ASN A 48 -17.83 6.71 -7.11
C ASN A 48 -18.64 5.68 -6.26
N PRO A 49 -18.92 5.95 -4.98
CA PRO A 49 -18.62 7.16 -4.18
C PRO A 49 -17.31 7.07 -3.37
N MET A 50 -16.48 6.05 -3.59
CA MET A 50 -15.30 5.77 -2.77
C MET A 50 -14.16 6.75 -3.03
N THR A 51 -13.82 6.96 -4.30
CA THR A 51 -12.78 7.88 -4.73
C THR A 51 -13.15 8.49 -6.08
N MET A 52 -13.21 9.81 -6.11
CA MET A 52 -13.55 10.60 -7.30
C MET A 52 -12.53 11.71 -7.47
N LYS A 53 -12.03 11.86 -8.69
CA LYS A 53 -11.11 12.95 -9.04
C LYS A 53 -11.87 14.01 -9.82
N ASP A 54 -11.82 15.25 -9.37
CA ASP A 54 -12.33 16.39 -10.13
C ASP A 54 -11.34 16.78 -11.23
N PRO A 55 -11.72 16.69 -12.51
CA PRO A 55 -10.82 17.04 -13.62
C PRO A 55 -10.50 18.53 -13.69
N ALA A 56 -11.33 19.40 -13.11
CA ALA A 56 -11.15 20.84 -13.18
C ALA A 56 -10.00 21.34 -12.29
N ASN A 57 -9.80 20.73 -11.13
CA ASN A 57 -8.82 21.17 -10.14
C ASN A 57 -7.92 20.05 -9.62
N ASN A 58 -8.09 18.80 -10.12
CA ASN A 58 -7.38 17.60 -9.69
C ASN A 58 -7.56 17.22 -8.22
N SER A 59 -8.54 17.77 -7.51
CA SER A 59 -8.85 17.36 -6.14
C SER A 59 -9.51 15.99 -6.11
N TYR A 60 -9.36 15.32 -4.96
CA TYR A 60 -10.02 14.04 -4.70
C TYR A 60 -11.11 14.22 -3.65
N THR A 61 -12.23 13.52 -3.84
CA THR A 61 -13.35 13.43 -2.90
C THR A 61 -13.84 12.00 -2.81
N GLY A 62 -14.59 11.67 -1.76
CA GLY A 62 -15.21 10.37 -1.59
C GLY A 62 -14.90 9.74 -0.23
N TYR A 63 -15.58 8.62 0.04
CA TYR A 63 -15.50 7.94 1.33
C TYR A 63 -14.07 7.57 1.73
N ASP A 64 -13.28 6.97 0.82
CA ASP A 64 -11.89 6.62 1.09
C ASP A 64 -11.01 7.84 1.35
N ILE A 65 -11.29 8.94 0.65
CA ILE A 65 -10.56 10.19 0.84
C ILE A 65 -10.76 10.72 2.26
N ASP A 66 -12.01 10.68 2.74
CA ASP A 66 -12.35 11.10 4.10
C ASP A 66 -11.72 10.18 5.15
N VAL A 67 -11.81 8.85 4.96
CA VAL A 67 -11.20 7.85 5.86
C VAL A 67 -9.68 8.03 5.94
N MET A 68 -9.00 8.18 4.82
CA MET A 68 -7.54 8.33 4.79
C MET A 68 -7.09 9.69 5.35
N THR A 69 -7.91 10.73 5.17
CA THR A 69 -7.69 12.04 5.77
C THR A 69 -7.84 11.98 7.29
N ALA A 70 -8.86 11.28 7.79
CA ALA A 70 -9.04 11.06 9.22
C ALA A 70 -7.87 10.26 9.83
N LEU A 71 -7.45 9.17 9.16
CA LEU A 71 -6.30 8.38 9.58
C LEU A 71 -5.02 9.22 9.67
N ALA A 72 -4.73 10.03 8.66
CA ALA A 72 -3.56 10.90 8.67
C ALA A 72 -3.61 11.91 9.83
N LYS A 73 -4.79 12.47 10.10
CA LYS A 73 -5.03 13.36 11.23
C LYS A 73 -4.78 12.66 12.57
N ASP A 74 -5.26 11.44 12.75
CA ASP A 74 -5.07 10.65 13.97
C ASP A 74 -3.58 10.28 14.18
N LEU A 75 -2.84 10.06 13.09
CA LEU A 75 -1.38 9.84 13.12
C LEU A 75 -0.59 11.16 13.33
N GLY A 76 -1.22 12.32 13.28
CA GLY A 76 -0.56 13.61 13.40
C GLY A 76 0.28 14.00 12.19
N VAL A 77 -0.03 13.47 10.99
CA VAL A 77 0.71 13.69 9.73
C VAL A 77 -0.19 14.31 8.66
N LYS A 78 0.41 14.80 7.58
CA LYS A 78 -0.32 15.22 6.37
C LYS A 78 -0.68 14.02 5.51
N VAL A 79 -1.80 14.08 4.78
CA VAL A 79 -2.11 13.10 3.73
C VAL A 79 -1.69 13.65 2.36
N GLU A 80 -1.13 12.78 1.52
CA GLU A 80 -0.84 13.03 0.11
C GLU A 80 -1.50 11.94 -0.73
N PHE A 81 -2.42 12.32 -1.63
CA PHE A 81 -3.05 11.39 -2.55
C PHE A 81 -2.23 11.27 -3.83
N VAL A 82 -1.71 10.06 -4.09
CA VAL A 82 -0.86 9.74 -5.22
C VAL A 82 -1.70 9.09 -6.32
N PRO A 83 -1.81 9.69 -7.51
CA PRO A 83 -2.60 9.10 -8.60
C PRO A 83 -2.01 7.76 -9.04
N THR A 84 -2.91 6.80 -9.24
CA THR A 84 -2.58 5.45 -9.72
C THR A 84 -3.76 4.89 -10.53
N ASP A 85 -3.63 3.68 -11.03
CA ASP A 85 -4.67 2.92 -11.72
C ASP A 85 -4.90 1.55 -11.06
N TRP A 86 -5.98 0.87 -11.43
CA TRP A 86 -6.35 -0.44 -10.87
C TRP A 86 -5.30 -1.53 -11.10
N LYS A 87 -4.52 -1.44 -12.18
CA LYS A 87 -3.49 -2.43 -12.53
C LYS A 87 -2.26 -2.29 -11.64
N THR A 88 -1.92 -1.06 -11.28
CA THR A 88 -0.71 -0.72 -10.52
C THR A 88 -0.99 -0.46 -9.03
N LEU A 89 -2.26 -0.53 -8.59
CA LEU A 89 -2.68 -0.21 -7.23
C LEU A 89 -1.90 -0.97 -6.15
N VAL A 90 -1.77 -2.28 -6.28
CA VAL A 90 -1.05 -3.11 -5.28
C VAL A 90 0.46 -3.02 -5.47
N SER A 91 0.95 -3.01 -6.72
CA SER A 91 2.38 -2.90 -6.98
C SER A 91 2.96 -1.56 -6.55
N GLY A 92 2.16 -0.50 -6.52
CA GLY A 92 2.58 0.79 -5.99
C GLY A 92 2.84 0.76 -4.47
N VAL A 93 2.07 -0.02 -3.71
CA VAL A 93 2.34 -0.27 -2.28
C VAL A 93 3.63 -1.07 -2.12
N THR A 94 3.76 -2.19 -2.83
CA THR A 94 4.91 -3.08 -2.67
C THR A 94 6.24 -2.48 -3.16
N SER A 95 6.18 -1.51 -4.06
CA SER A 95 7.36 -0.75 -4.52
C SER A 95 7.67 0.50 -3.70
N GLY A 96 6.85 0.83 -2.70
CA GLY A 96 7.03 2.03 -1.88
C GLY A 96 6.67 3.35 -2.59
N LYS A 97 5.96 3.31 -3.73
CA LYS A 97 5.47 4.52 -4.41
C LYS A 97 4.51 5.31 -3.51
N TYR A 98 3.71 4.59 -2.72
CA TYR A 98 2.85 5.10 -1.66
C TYR A 98 2.77 4.06 -0.54
N HIS A 99 2.40 4.49 0.65
CA HIS A 99 2.41 3.65 1.85
C HIS A 99 1.23 2.70 1.92
N MET A 100 0.08 3.12 1.40
CA MET A 100 -1.15 2.36 1.40
C MET A 100 -2.11 2.80 0.29
N THR A 101 -3.20 2.06 0.13
CA THR A 101 -4.32 2.39 -0.74
C THR A 101 -5.64 2.01 -0.07
N GLY A 102 -6.72 2.70 -0.40
CA GLY A 102 -8.08 2.35 -0.01
C GLY A 102 -8.76 1.43 -1.03
N SER A 103 -9.92 0.87 -0.64
CA SER A 103 -10.90 0.18 -1.51
C SER A 103 -10.37 -0.96 -2.39
N ALA A 104 -9.19 -1.49 -2.10
CA ALA A 104 -8.67 -2.66 -2.80
C ALA A 104 -9.41 -3.91 -2.32
N SER A 105 -10.28 -4.48 -3.15
CA SER A 105 -10.95 -5.75 -2.85
C SER A 105 -9.95 -6.85 -2.48
N ILE A 106 -10.23 -7.58 -1.42
CA ILE A 106 -9.40 -8.70 -0.98
C ILE A 106 -9.50 -9.82 -2.01
N SER A 107 -8.36 -10.25 -2.53
CA SER A 107 -8.26 -11.45 -3.35
C SER A 107 -7.01 -12.26 -2.96
N PRO A 108 -6.98 -13.58 -3.20
CA PRO A 108 -5.83 -14.41 -2.85
C PRO A 108 -4.51 -13.92 -3.45
N SER A 109 -4.54 -13.41 -4.69
CA SER A 109 -3.35 -12.88 -5.36
C SER A 109 -2.84 -11.59 -4.72
N ARG A 110 -3.74 -10.67 -4.41
CA ARG A 110 -3.40 -9.40 -3.76
C ARG A 110 -2.93 -9.61 -2.32
N ALA A 111 -3.59 -10.50 -1.56
CA ALA A 111 -3.24 -10.81 -0.18
C ALA A 111 -1.86 -11.50 -0.03
N LYS A 112 -1.36 -12.15 -1.09
CA LYS A 112 0.03 -12.67 -1.13
C LYS A 112 1.07 -11.56 -1.33
N ALA A 113 0.68 -10.43 -1.93
CA ALA A 113 1.60 -9.35 -2.27
C ALA A 113 1.63 -8.22 -1.23
N ALA A 114 0.50 -7.94 -0.58
CA ALA A 114 0.38 -6.84 0.39
C ALA A 114 -0.50 -7.25 1.57
N GLY A 115 -0.23 -6.67 2.75
CA GLY A 115 -1.07 -6.82 3.94
C GLY A 115 -2.38 -6.04 3.79
N TYR A 116 -3.42 -6.51 4.47
CA TYR A 116 -4.72 -5.84 4.56
C TYR A 116 -5.05 -5.52 6.02
N SER A 117 -5.73 -4.40 6.23
CA SER A 117 -6.41 -4.12 7.50
C SER A 117 -7.68 -4.96 7.64
N ASN A 118 -8.34 -4.88 8.79
CA ASN A 118 -9.73 -5.28 8.88
C ASN A 118 -10.56 -4.48 7.87
N SER A 119 -11.63 -5.11 7.33
CA SER A 119 -12.55 -4.43 6.43
C SER A 119 -13.24 -3.28 7.15
N TYR A 120 -13.18 -2.09 6.60
CA TYR A 120 -13.88 -0.90 7.10
C TYR A 120 -15.11 -0.55 6.28
N PHE A 121 -15.32 -1.23 5.14
CA PHE A 121 -16.49 -1.08 4.28
C PHE A 121 -16.78 -2.39 3.54
N SER A 122 -18.05 -2.65 3.24
CA SER A 122 -18.49 -3.82 2.48
C SER A 122 -19.46 -3.39 1.39
N LEU A 123 -19.20 -3.86 0.18
CA LEU A 123 -20.08 -3.66 -0.98
C LEU A 123 -20.58 -5.04 -1.45
N ALA A 124 -21.88 -5.11 -1.74
CA ALA A 124 -22.43 -6.24 -2.44
C ALA A 124 -22.42 -5.97 -3.94
N THR A 125 -21.89 -6.90 -4.74
CA THR A 125 -22.07 -6.89 -6.18
C THR A 125 -23.45 -7.46 -6.49
N VAL A 126 -24.26 -6.69 -7.21
CA VAL A 126 -25.61 -7.11 -7.62
C VAL A 126 -25.75 -7.00 -9.14
N PRO A 127 -26.43 -7.95 -9.79
CA PRO A 127 -26.71 -7.85 -11.21
C PRO A 127 -27.74 -6.75 -11.48
N LEU A 128 -27.54 -6.01 -12.57
CA LEU A 128 -28.50 -5.05 -13.07
C LEU A 128 -29.16 -5.62 -14.32
N THR A 129 -30.49 -5.63 -14.36
CA THR A 129 -31.27 -6.05 -15.52
C THR A 129 -32.45 -5.12 -15.76
N LEU A 130 -33.10 -5.23 -16.92
CA LEU A 130 -34.35 -4.52 -17.17
C LEU A 130 -35.46 -5.05 -16.28
N LYS A 131 -36.31 -4.17 -15.76
CA LYS A 131 -37.44 -4.55 -14.87
C LYS A 131 -38.30 -5.70 -15.43
N LYS A 132 -38.52 -5.72 -16.75
CA LYS A 132 -39.29 -6.80 -17.41
C LYS A 132 -38.63 -8.19 -17.35
N ASN A 133 -37.37 -8.26 -16.96
CA ASN A 133 -36.58 -9.50 -16.85
C ASN A 133 -36.28 -9.87 -15.38
N SER A 134 -36.80 -9.12 -14.39
CA SER A 134 -36.48 -9.34 -12.98
C SER A 134 -36.78 -10.78 -12.54
N ASP A 135 -37.93 -11.29 -12.93
CA ASP A 135 -38.36 -12.64 -12.55
C ASP A 135 -37.55 -13.76 -13.25
N LYS A 136 -36.95 -13.44 -14.39
CA LYS A 136 -36.09 -14.37 -15.14
C LYS A 136 -34.70 -14.53 -14.51
N TYR A 137 -34.25 -13.51 -13.77
CA TYR A 137 -32.93 -13.44 -13.16
C TYR A 137 -33.05 -13.12 -11.68
N ALA A 138 -33.81 -13.92 -10.96
CA ALA A 138 -34.11 -13.73 -9.54
C ALA A 138 -32.94 -14.20 -8.64
N ASP A 139 -32.15 -15.16 -9.11
CA ASP A 139 -31.04 -15.74 -8.37
C ASP A 139 -29.75 -15.77 -9.22
N TRP A 140 -28.62 -15.89 -8.55
CA TRP A 140 -27.30 -16.04 -9.20
C TRP A 140 -27.22 -17.27 -10.11
N SER A 141 -27.91 -18.36 -9.76
CA SER A 141 -28.00 -19.56 -10.58
C SER A 141 -28.68 -19.33 -11.93
N ASP A 142 -29.56 -18.33 -12.01
CA ASP A 142 -30.19 -17.94 -13.27
C ASP A 142 -29.25 -17.23 -14.21
N LEU A 143 -28.22 -16.57 -13.68
CA LEU A 143 -27.18 -15.91 -14.45
C LEU A 143 -26.07 -16.87 -14.86
N ASN A 144 -25.81 -17.91 -14.09
CA ASN A 144 -24.75 -18.89 -14.36
C ASN A 144 -25.18 -19.96 -15.34
N LYS A 145 -25.66 -19.56 -16.52
CA LYS A 145 -26.11 -20.44 -17.62
C LYS A 145 -25.38 -20.06 -18.90
N ALA A 146 -25.02 -21.06 -19.70
CA ALA A 146 -24.32 -20.84 -20.98
C ALA A 146 -25.08 -19.92 -21.96
N SER A 147 -26.39 -19.80 -21.81
CA SER A 147 -27.26 -18.94 -22.64
C SER A 147 -27.34 -17.49 -22.15
N VAL A 148 -26.69 -17.15 -21.04
CA VAL A 148 -26.74 -15.80 -20.46
C VAL A 148 -25.40 -15.09 -20.67
N THR A 149 -25.46 -13.93 -21.28
CA THR A 149 -24.31 -13.04 -21.42
C THR A 149 -24.37 -11.94 -20.36
N VAL A 150 -23.34 -11.85 -19.53
CA VAL A 150 -23.19 -10.82 -18.49
C VAL A 150 -22.06 -9.88 -18.90
N ALA A 151 -22.32 -8.57 -18.90
CA ALA A 151 -21.28 -7.56 -19.02
C ALA A 151 -20.72 -7.25 -17.64
N ALA A 152 -19.39 -7.13 -17.54
CA ALA A 152 -18.68 -6.70 -16.34
C ALA A 152 -17.66 -5.63 -16.71
N THR A 153 -17.39 -4.70 -15.79
CA THR A 153 -16.37 -3.64 -15.90
C THR A 153 -15.07 -4.09 -15.23
#